data_d28317edda76f00710822ea2148e3488
#
_entry.id   d28317edda76f00710822ea2148e3488
#
_cell.length_a   1.000
_cell.length_b   1.000
_cell.length_c   1.000
_cell.angle_alpha   90.00
_cell.angle_beta   90.00
_cell.angle_gamma   90.00
#
_symmetry.space_group_name_H-M   'P 1'
#
loop_
_entity.id
_entity.type
_entity.pdbx_description
1 polymer ?
#
loop_
_entity_poly.entity_id
_entity_poly.type
_entity_poly.pdbx_seq_one_letter_code
_entity_poly.pdbx_strand_id
1 'polypeptide(L)'
;REEFRRPVEFYSGDRNRRHEPRDLGGEAFPVMNQRPFKIGVGGPVGSGKTALVEALCLRLRDEIDLAVITNDIYTKEDAEFLIRRNVLPAERVLGVETGGCPHSAIREDASVNLEAVRALTQRFPALELLFVESGGDNLTATFSPELADATIYVIDVAEGEKIPRKGGPAITRSDLLVINKIDLAPHVGADLSVMESDSKRMRGARPFLFTNLKDGTGVSPVVDWLRAQLPFSH
;
A
#
# COMPACT_ATOMS: atom_id res chain seq x y z
N ARG A 1 -46.52 26.23 44.54
CA ARG A 1 -45.34 26.94 45.08
C ARG A 1 -44.36 27.05 43.94
N GLU A 2 -44.42 28.12 43.14
CA GLU A 2 -43.61 29.36 43.18
C GLU A 2 -42.16 29.06 42.95
N GLU A 3 -41.72 29.40 41.78
CA GLU A 3 -41.17 30.65 41.26
C GLU A 3 -39.64 30.69 41.44
N PHE A 4 -38.96 30.88 40.31
CA PHE A 4 -38.09 32.04 40.14
C PHE A 4 -37.60 32.12 38.67
N ARG A 5 -38.27 32.99 37.90
CA ARG A 5 -37.74 33.50 36.59
C ARG A 5 -36.78 34.67 36.96
N ARG A 6 -35.58 34.67 36.36
CA ARG A 6 -34.76 35.92 36.25
C ARG A 6 -34.65 36.31 34.76
N PRO A 7 -34.74 37.62 34.48
CA PRO A 7 -34.77 38.15 33.11
C PRO A 7 -33.39 38.24 32.51
N VAL A 8 -33.30 38.05 31.17
CA VAL A 8 -32.13 38.27 30.33
C VAL A 8 -32.00 39.77 30.05
N GLU A 9 -30.93 40.37 30.52
CA GLU A 9 -30.56 41.74 30.17
C GLU A 9 -29.93 41.78 28.78
N PHE A 10 -30.53 42.61 27.90
CA PHE A 10 -29.95 42.98 26.62
C PHE A 10 -28.92 44.07 26.81
N TYR A 11 -27.65 43.81 26.54
CA TYR A 11 -26.59 44.83 26.45
C TYR A 11 -26.59 45.41 25.03
N SER A 12 -27.01 46.66 24.89
CA SER A 12 -26.82 47.49 23.71
C SER A 12 -25.43 48.14 23.80
N GLY A 13 -24.44 47.62 23.06
CA GLY A 13 -23.08 48.11 22.97
C GLY A 13 -22.78 48.74 21.62
N ASP A 14 -22.47 49.97 21.68
CA ASP A 14 -21.99 51.03 20.81
C ASP A 14 -21.25 50.60 19.50
N ARG A 15 -21.77 51.06 18.37
CA ARG A 15 -21.15 51.01 17.04
C ARG A 15 -20.28 52.21 16.83
N ASN A 16 -18.98 52.11 17.06
CA ASN A 16 -17.95 52.86 16.32
C ASN A 16 -16.54 52.63 16.94
N ARG A 17 -15.90 51.51 16.57
CA ARG A 17 -14.43 51.44 16.57
C ARG A 17 -13.99 50.76 15.28
N ARG A 18 -13.34 51.54 14.42
CA ARG A 18 -12.59 51.03 13.26
C ARG A 18 -11.45 50.18 13.81
N HIS A 19 -11.53 48.87 13.57
CA HIS A 19 -10.40 47.94 13.78
C HIS A 19 -9.49 48.01 12.55
N GLU A 20 -8.30 48.51 12.73
CA GLU A 20 -7.19 48.27 11.83
C GLU A 20 -6.90 46.78 11.77
N PRO A 21 -6.60 46.20 10.57
CA PRO A 21 -6.25 44.81 10.47
C PRO A 21 -4.86 44.62 11.15
N ARG A 22 -4.85 43.88 12.25
CA ARG A 22 -3.61 43.33 12.79
C ARG A 22 -3.11 42.28 11.80
N ASP A 23 -1.90 42.54 11.30
CA ASP A 23 -1.09 41.56 10.57
C ASP A 23 -0.85 40.36 11.51
N LEU A 24 -1.68 39.34 11.41
CA LEU A 24 -1.46 38.03 12.02
C LEU A 24 -0.45 37.33 11.14
N GLY A 25 0.83 37.44 11.51
CA GLY A 25 1.92 36.69 10.90
C GLY A 25 1.44 35.25 10.63
N GLY A 26 1.57 34.82 9.37
CA GLY A 26 1.14 33.55 8.92
C GLY A 26 1.83 32.40 9.66
N GLU A 27 1.22 31.98 10.78
CA GLU A 27 1.46 30.65 11.29
C GLU A 27 0.90 29.68 10.23
N ALA A 28 1.79 28.99 9.55
CA ALA A 28 1.43 27.88 8.67
C ALA A 28 0.58 26.93 9.50
N PHE A 29 -0.70 26.82 9.16
CA PHE A 29 -1.57 25.80 9.73
C PHE A 29 -0.86 24.46 9.58
N PRO A 30 -0.75 23.65 10.65
CA PRO A 30 -0.15 22.34 10.54
C PRO A 30 -0.93 21.60 9.43
N VAL A 31 -0.18 21.13 8.43
CA VAL A 31 -0.71 20.29 7.36
C VAL A 31 -1.55 19.21 8.04
N MET A 32 -2.85 19.19 7.77
CA MET A 32 -3.75 18.18 8.31
C MET A 32 -3.10 16.83 8.03
N ASN A 33 -2.92 16.05 9.09
CA ASN A 33 -2.28 14.75 9.11
C ASN A 33 -3.04 13.84 8.11
N GLN A 34 -2.67 13.93 6.81
CA GLN A 34 -3.24 13.06 5.79
C GLN A 34 -2.66 11.68 6.06
N ARG A 35 -3.55 10.70 6.27
CA ARG A 35 -3.11 9.32 6.42
C ARG A 35 -2.33 8.89 5.17
N PRO A 36 -1.26 8.08 5.31
CA PRO A 36 -0.52 7.59 4.16
C PRO A 36 -1.43 6.78 3.23
N PHE A 37 -1.19 6.88 1.92
CA PHE A 37 -1.81 5.98 0.96
C PHE A 37 -1.19 4.60 1.11
N LYS A 38 -2.01 3.56 1.23
CA LYS A 38 -1.54 2.21 1.54
C LYS A 38 -1.69 1.30 0.34
N ILE A 39 -0.59 0.66 -0.06
CA ILE A 39 -0.56 -0.36 -1.12
C ILE A 39 -0.36 -1.73 -0.49
N GLY A 40 -1.35 -2.60 -0.65
CA GLY A 40 -1.21 -4.01 -0.32
C GLY A 40 -0.50 -4.77 -1.44
N VAL A 41 0.57 -5.50 -1.10
CA VAL A 41 1.30 -6.35 -2.05
C VAL A 41 1.13 -7.81 -1.64
N GLY A 42 0.27 -8.54 -2.36
CA GLY A 42 -0.03 -9.96 -2.13
C GLY A 42 0.56 -10.88 -3.19
N GLY A 43 0.54 -12.16 -2.93
CA GLY A 43 0.99 -13.20 -3.85
C GLY A 43 1.60 -14.41 -3.16
N PRO A 44 1.78 -15.53 -3.86
CA PRO A 44 2.37 -16.74 -3.31
C PRO A 44 3.80 -16.54 -2.81
N VAL A 45 4.23 -17.46 -1.96
CA VAL A 45 5.65 -17.50 -1.54
C VAL A 45 6.53 -17.68 -2.76
N GLY A 46 7.58 -16.87 -2.86
CA GLY A 46 8.53 -16.93 -3.96
C GLY A 46 8.09 -16.22 -5.25
N SER A 47 6.87 -15.66 -5.36
CA SER A 47 6.42 -14.94 -6.57
C SER A 47 7.23 -13.66 -6.87
N GLY A 48 7.91 -13.10 -5.87
CA GLY A 48 8.73 -11.88 -6.01
C GLY A 48 8.09 -10.63 -5.42
N LYS A 49 7.19 -10.76 -4.44
CA LYS A 49 6.59 -9.61 -3.72
C LYS A 49 7.65 -8.67 -3.15
N THR A 50 8.57 -9.21 -2.35
CA THR A 50 9.64 -8.46 -1.70
C THR A 50 10.55 -7.79 -2.72
N ALA A 51 10.87 -8.48 -3.83
CA ALA A 51 11.64 -7.89 -4.93
C ALA A 51 10.89 -6.74 -5.64
N LEU A 52 9.55 -6.83 -5.74
CA LEU A 52 8.73 -5.74 -6.26
C LEU A 52 8.74 -4.54 -5.31
N VAL A 53 8.52 -4.79 -4.01
CA VAL A 53 8.58 -3.72 -2.98
C VAL A 53 9.95 -3.05 -2.99
N GLU A 54 11.05 -3.82 -3.05
CA GLU A 54 12.41 -3.28 -3.20
C GLU A 54 12.51 -2.36 -4.42
N ALA A 55 12.11 -2.86 -5.60
CA ALA A 55 12.22 -2.11 -6.85
C ALA A 55 11.40 -0.81 -6.82
N LEU A 56 10.19 -0.82 -6.25
CA LEU A 56 9.34 0.35 -6.11
C LEU A 56 9.93 1.35 -5.12
N CYS A 57 10.38 0.89 -3.95
CA CYS A 57 11.00 1.76 -2.96
C CYS A 57 12.24 2.48 -3.54
N LEU A 58 13.13 1.75 -4.22
CA LEU A 58 14.33 2.33 -4.83
C LEU A 58 14.02 3.40 -5.89
N ARG A 59 12.86 3.33 -6.54
CA ARG A 59 12.43 4.30 -7.58
C ARG A 59 11.71 5.52 -7.01
N LEU A 60 11.15 5.39 -5.79
CA LEU A 60 10.25 6.40 -5.23
C LEU A 60 10.79 7.11 -3.98
N ARG A 61 11.75 6.50 -3.27
CA ARG A 61 12.21 6.99 -1.95
C ARG A 61 12.83 8.38 -1.94
N ASP A 62 13.32 8.87 -3.08
CA ASP A 62 13.90 10.20 -3.19
C ASP A 62 12.84 11.28 -3.54
N GLU A 63 11.62 10.86 -3.88
CA GLU A 63 10.51 11.73 -4.28
C GLU A 63 9.35 11.68 -3.28
N ILE A 64 9.12 10.54 -2.62
CA ILE A 64 7.95 10.27 -1.78
C ILE A 64 8.41 9.80 -0.40
N ASP A 65 7.82 10.37 0.65
CA ASP A 65 8.04 9.89 2.02
C ASP A 65 7.32 8.55 2.22
N LEU A 66 8.08 7.46 2.26
CA LEU A 66 7.52 6.11 2.25
C LEU A 66 8.09 5.19 3.34
N ALA A 67 7.32 4.16 3.69
CA ALA A 67 7.69 3.10 4.63
C ALA A 67 7.14 1.75 4.16
N VAL A 68 7.60 0.66 4.78
CA VAL A 68 7.21 -0.71 4.44
C VAL A 68 6.85 -1.49 5.70
N ILE A 69 5.77 -2.24 5.64
CA ILE A 69 5.43 -3.32 6.57
C ILE A 69 5.54 -4.62 5.78
N THR A 70 6.34 -5.58 6.27
CA THR A 70 6.38 -6.94 5.73
C THR A 70 5.77 -7.91 6.72
N ASN A 71 4.97 -8.84 6.24
CA ASN A 71 4.41 -9.91 7.04
C ASN A 71 5.12 -11.22 6.74
N ASP A 72 5.44 -11.98 7.79
CA ASP A 72 5.91 -13.34 7.66
C ASP A 72 5.33 -14.19 8.79
N ILE A 73 5.32 -15.51 8.60
CA ILE A 73 4.72 -16.44 9.58
C ILE A 73 5.54 -16.53 10.85
N TYR A 74 6.86 -16.69 10.72
CA TYR A 74 7.77 -16.99 11.83
C TYR A 74 9.03 -16.12 11.88
N THR A 75 9.26 -15.28 10.87
CA THR A 75 10.52 -14.55 10.74
C THR A 75 10.27 -13.08 10.38
N LYS A 76 11.36 -12.30 10.37
CA LYS A 76 11.37 -10.93 9.82
C LYS A 76 12.32 -10.86 8.62
N GLU A 77 12.50 -11.99 7.92
CA GLU A 77 13.52 -12.14 6.88
C GLU A 77 13.34 -11.13 5.75
N ASP A 78 12.10 -10.89 5.30
CA ASP A 78 11.79 -9.90 4.26
C ASP A 78 12.13 -8.47 4.71
N ALA A 79 11.84 -8.11 5.97
CA ALA A 79 12.23 -6.83 6.52
C ALA A 79 13.75 -6.69 6.60
N GLU A 80 14.43 -7.71 7.13
CA GLU A 80 15.88 -7.75 7.21
C GLU A 80 16.56 -7.72 5.83
N PHE A 81 15.96 -8.37 4.84
CA PHE A 81 16.41 -8.33 3.44
C PHE A 81 16.42 -6.89 2.91
N LEU A 82 15.30 -6.17 3.05
CA LEU A 82 15.19 -4.77 2.61
C LEU A 82 16.19 -3.86 3.33
N ILE A 83 16.40 -4.07 4.64
CA ILE A 83 17.36 -3.30 5.44
C ILE A 83 18.79 -3.60 4.99
N ARG A 84 19.18 -4.87 4.85
CA ARG A 84 20.53 -5.27 4.41
C ARG A 84 20.87 -4.73 3.02
N ARG A 85 19.89 -4.56 2.16
CA ARG A 85 20.05 -4.00 0.81
C ARG A 85 20.01 -2.46 0.77
N ASN A 86 19.90 -1.80 1.92
CA ASN A 86 19.78 -0.35 2.03
C ASN A 86 18.65 0.23 1.15
N VAL A 87 17.54 -0.50 1.08
CA VAL A 87 16.35 -0.05 0.32
C VAL A 87 15.75 1.18 0.98
N LEU A 88 15.59 1.11 2.31
CA LEU A 88 15.15 2.21 3.18
C LEU A 88 15.95 2.19 4.50
N PRO A 89 15.97 3.31 5.25
CA PRO A 89 16.42 3.30 6.64
C PRO A 89 15.66 2.27 7.47
N ALA A 90 16.36 1.59 8.39
CA ALA A 90 15.79 0.48 9.17
C ALA A 90 14.52 0.86 9.93
N GLU A 91 14.43 2.10 10.40
CA GLU A 91 13.26 2.62 11.12
C GLU A 91 12.00 2.80 10.25
N ARG A 92 12.13 2.70 8.92
CA ARG A 92 11.03 2.76 7.94
C ARG A 92 10.58 1.39 7.44
N VAL A 93 11.19 0.32 7.94
CA VAL A 93 10.86 -1.06 7.60
C VAL A 93 10.46 -1.80 8.87
N LEU A 94 9.21 -2.28 8.94
CA LEU A 94 8.69 -3.00 10.09
C LEU A 94 8.27 -4.41 9.70
N GLY A 95 8.95 -5.42 10.27
CA GLY A 95 8.56 -6.82 10.14
C GLY A 95 7.50 -7.19 11.17
N VAL A 96 6.41 -7.79 10.72
CA VAL A 96 5.31 -8.30 11.53
C VAL A 96 5.29 -9.83 11.45
N GLU A 97 5.37 -10.48 12.60
CA GLU A 97 5.18 -11.93 12.72
C GLU A 97 3.70 -12.23 12.90
N THR A 98 3.09 -12.91 11.92
CA THR A 98 1.63 -13.11 11.89
C THR A 98 1.16 -14.39 12.57
N GLY A 99 2.10 -15.25 13.00
CA GLY A 99 1.73 -16.57 13.55
C GLY A 99 1.07 -17.47 12.50
N GLY A 100 0.28 -18.42 12.89
CA GLY A 100 -0.16 -19.54 12.08
C GLY A 100 -0.94 -19.28 10.78
N CYS A 101 -1.44 -18.07 10.49
CA CYS A 101 -2.19 -17.81 9.26
C CYS A 101 -1.96 -16.40 8.70
N PRO A 102 -1.08 -16.24 7.69
CA PRO A 102 -0.78 -14.93 7.09
C PRO A 102 -1.99 -14.28 6.39
N HIS A 103 -2.94 -15.07 5.89
CA HIS A 103 -4.16 -14.55 5.25
C HIS A 103 -5.05 -13.80 6.26
N SER A 104 -5.18 -14.31 7.48
CA SER A 104 -5.96 -13.65 8.53
C SER A 104 -5.38 -12.29 8.88
N ALA A 105 -4.06 -12.17 8.94
CA ALA A 105 -3.38 -10.94 9.34
C ALA A 105 -3.57 -9.77 8.36
N ILE A 106 -3.91 -10.04 7.12
CA ILE A 106 -4.18 -8.98 6.12
C ILE A 106 -5.68 -8.75 5.88
N ARG A 107 -6.57 -9.60 6.42
CA ARG A 107 -8.00 -9.51 6.17
C ARG A 107 -8.87 -9.65 7.40
N GLU A 108 -9.03 -10.88 7.96
CA GLU A 108 -10.00 -11.16 9.02
C GLU A 108 -9.60 -10.57 10.37
N ASP A 109 -8.31 -10.63 10.69
CA ASP A 109 -7.72 -10.04 11.89
C ASP A 109 -6.50 -9.20 11.55
N ALA A 110 -6.77 -8.06 10.94
CA ALA A 110 -5.73 -7.10 10.55
C ALA A 110 -5.19 -6.26 11.74
N SER A 111 -5.57 -6.57 12.98
CA SER A 111 -5.27 -5.74 14.16
C SER A 111 -3.78 -5.46 14.35
N VAL A 112 -2.92 -6.46 14.22
CA VAL A 112 -1.46 -6.32 14.36
C VAL A 112 -0.88 -5.41 13.27
N ASN A 113 -1.34 -5.57 12.02
CA ASN A 113 -0.93 -4.71 10.92
C ASN A 113 -1.45 -3.27 11.06
N LEU A 114 -2.68 -3.09 11.54
CA LEU A 114 -3.22 -1.76 11.80
C LEU A 114 -2.46 -1.05 12.93
N GLU A 115 -1.99 -1.79 13.94
CA GLU A 115 -1.11 -1.26 14.97
C GLU A 115 0.24 -0.82 14.38
N ALA A 116 0.83 -1.65 13.52
CA ALA A 116 2.07 -1.32 12.80
C ALA A 116 1.90 -0.06 11.92
N VAL A 117 0.78 0.07 11.20
CA VAL A 117 0.43 1.28 10.43
C VAL A 117 0.38 2.50 11.34
N ARG A 118 -0.30 2.41 12.50
CA ARG A 118 -0.38 3.51 13.47
C ARG A 118 0.99 3.92 14.00
N ALA A 119 1.82 2.93 14.35
CA ALA A 119 3.17 3.17 14.87
C ALA A 119 4.04 3.93 13.86
N LEU A 120 4.03 3.52 12.59
CA LEU A 120 4.77 4.21 11.53
C LEU A 120 4.22 5.61 11.25
N THR A 121 2.90 5.77 11.19
CA THR A 121 2.27 7.08 10.95
C THR A 121 2.54 8.07 12.09
N GLN A 122 2.57 7.60 13.34
CA GLN A 122 2.91 8.45 14.48
C GLN A 122 4.40 8.83 14.48
N ARG A 123 5.26 7.89 14.10
CA ARG A 123 6.72 8.13 14.04
C ARG A 123 7.10 9.03 12.88
N PHE A 124 6.39 8.95 11.75
CA PHE A 124 6.64 9.71 10.53
C PHE A 124 5.38 10.48 10.11
N PRO A 125 5.12 11.67 10.69
CA PRO A 125 3.90 12.44 10.40
C PRO A 125 3.76 12.91 8.95
N ALA A 126 4.88 12.97 8.20
CA ALA A 126 4.91 13.31 6.78
C ALA A 126 4.78 12.08 5.86
N LEU A 127 4.57 10.87 6.42
CA LEU A 127 4.48 9.64 5.63
C LEU A 127 3.35 9.73 4.61
N GLU A 128 3.69 9.57 3.33
CA GLU A 128 2.77 9.70 2.19
C GLU A 128 2.35 8.33 1.66
N LEU A 129 3.28 7.37 1.59
CA LEU A 129 3.07 6.05 1.01
C LEU A 129 3.51 4.95 1.97
N LEU A 130 2.67 3.92 2.12
CA LEU A 130 2.98 2.76 2.94
C LEU A 130 2.72 1.48 2.15
N PHE A 131 3.76 0.68 1.95
CA PHE A 131 3.59 -0.67 1.43
C PHE A 131 3.29 -1.65 2.57
N VAL A 132 2.32 -2.54 2.35
CA VAL A 132 2.00 -3.65 3.25
C VAL A 132 2.13 -4.95 2.45
N GLU A 133 3.23 -5.66 2.65
CA GLU A 133 3.50 -6.94 2.01
C GLU A 133 2.89 -8.08 2.81
N SER A 134 2.23 -9.03 2.14
CA SER A 134 1.69 -10.23 2.77
C SER A 134 2.76 -11.32 2.96
N GLY A 135 2.57 -12.18 3.94
CA GLY A 135 3.49 -13.28 4.27
C GLY A 135 3.47 -14.49 3.32
N GLY A 136 2.77 -14.36 2.19
CA GLY A 136 2.58 -15.44 1.23
C GLY A 136 1.14 -15.93 1.19
N ASP A 137 0.50 -15.75 0.03
CA ASP A 137 -0.94 -15.93 -0.12
C ASP A 137 -1.27 -16.93 -1.23
N ASN A 138 -2.48 -17.41 -1.18
CA ASN A 138 -3.10 -18.13 -2.31
C ASN A 138 -4.03 -17.19 -3.11
N LEU A 139 -4.62 -17.71 -4.18
CA LEU A 139 -5.48 -16.95 -5.10
C LEU A 139 -6.78 -16.41 -4.46
N THR A 140 -7.09 -16.77 -3.22
CA THR A 140 -8.29 -16.30 -2.51
C THR A 140 -8.02 -15.10 -1.61
N ALA A 141 -6.76 -14.80 -1.31
CA ALA A 141 -6.37 -13.74 -0.40
C ALA A 141 -6.70 -12.35 -0.98
N THR A 142 -7.23 -11.50 -0.12
CA THR A 142 -7.48 -10.08 -0.41
C THR A 142 -7.19 -9.28 0.85
N PHE A 143 -6.72 -8.05 0.68
CA PHE A 143 -6.50 -7.14 1.81
C PHE A 143 -7.82 -6.59 2.38
N SER A 144 -7.84 -6.34 3.69
CA SER A 144 -8.88 -5.52 4.30
C SER A 144 -8.83 -4.10 3.72
N PRO A 145 -10.00 -3.47 3.42
CA PRO A 145 -10.04 -2.07 2.99
C PRO A 145 -9.45 -1.07 3.99
N GLU A 146 -9.37 -1.46 5.26
CA GLU A 146 -8.71 -0.64 6.29
C GLU A 146 -7.18 -0.68 6.17
N LEU A 147 -6.64 -1.75 5.59
CA LEU A 147 -5.21 -2.00 5.50
C LEU A 147 -4.61 -1.59 4.15
N ALA A 148 -5.38 -1.58 3.08
CA ALA A 148 -4.91 -1.19 1.75
C ALA A 148 -5.95 -0.34 1.02
N ASP A 149 -5.49 0.77 0.41
CA ASP A 149 -6.28 1.65 -0.44
C ASP A 149 -6.28 1.16 -1.89
N ALA A 150 -5.17 0.54 -2.32
CA ALA A 150 -5.07 -0.20 -3.58
C ALA A 150 -4.19 -1.45 -3.38
N THR A 151 -4.33 -2.43 -4.28
CA THR A 151 -3.69 -3.74 -4.15
C THR A 151 -2.97 -4.16 -5.41
N ILE A 152 -1.76 -4.68 -5.23
CA ILE A 152 -0.97 -5.36 -6.27
C ILE A 152 -0.94 -6.85 -5.91
N TYR A 153 -1.29 -7.72 -6.85
CA TYR A 153 -1.11 -9.15 -6.67
C TYR A 153 -0.02 -9.65 -7.62
N VAL A 154 0.96 -10.37 -7.06
CA VAL A 154 2.14 -10.84 -7.80
C VAL A 154 2.04 -12.36 -7.96
N ILE A 155 2.06 -12.83 -9.19
CA ILE A 155 2.26 -14.24 -9.55
C ILE A 155 3.52 -14.37 -10.39
N ASP A 156 4.02 -15.57 -10.62
CA ASP A 156 5.12 -15.79 -11.52
C ASP A 156 4.86 -16.91 -12.55
N VAL A 157 5.63 -16.91 -13.62
CA VAL A 157 5.44 -17.89 -14.71
C VAL A 157 5.77 -19.32 -14.30
N ALA A 158 6.61 -19.53 -13.26
CA ALA A 158 6.96 -20.88 -12.80
C ALA A 158 5.82 -21.57 -12.04
N GLU A 159 4.82 -20.82 -11.57
CA GLU A 159 3.58 -21.38 -11.01
C GLU A 159 2.69 -22.02 -12.12
N GLY A 160 3.01 -21.76 -13.38
CA GLY A 160 2.36 -22.31 -14.57
C GLY A 160 1.46 -21.31 -15.31
N GLU A 161 1.44 -21.42 -16.63
CA GLU A 161 0.68 -20.52 -17.52
C GLU A 161 -0.82 -20.44 -17.23
N LYS A 162 -1.37 -21.45 -16.53
CA LYS A 162 -2.82 -21.56 -16.25
C LYS A 162 -3.26 -20.78 -15.00
N ILE A 163 -2.33 -20.17 -14.26
CA ILE A 163 -2.69 -19.46 -13.03
C ILE A 163 -3.72 -18.34 -13.29
N PRO A 164 -3.57 -17.46 -14.29
CA PRO A 164 -4.58 -16.42 -14.52
C PRO A 164 -5.98 -16.99 -14.76
N ARG A 165 -6.13 -18.08 -15.54
CA ARG A 165 -7.44 -18.67 -15.83
C ARG A 165 -8.09 -19.37 -14.64
N LYS A 166 -7.32 -19.79 -13.63
CA LYS A 166 -7.88 -20.34 -12.39
C LYS A 166 -8.71 -19.29 -11.64
N GLY A 167 -8.39 -18.03 -11.86
CA GLY A 167 -9.13 -16.93 -11.25
C GLY A 167 -8.93 -16.86 -9.73
N GLY A 168 -10.00 -16.53 -9.02
CA GLY A 168 -9.97 -16.22 -7.60
C GLY A 168 -9.91 -14.70 -7.34
N PRO A 169 -10.32 -14.26 -6.14
CA PRO A 169 -10.39 -12.83 -5.81
C PRO A 169 -9.08 -12.09 -6.01
N ALA A 170 -7.95 -12.71 -5.70
CA ALA A 170 -6.64 -12.11 -5.85
C ALA A 170 -6.31 -11.78 -7.33
N ILE A 171 -6.66 -12.67 -8.25
CA ILE A 171 -6.48 -12.45 -9.69
C ILE A 171 -7.50 -11.44 -10.23
N THR A 172 -8.78 -11.59 -9.86
CA THR A 172 -9.87 -10.87 -10.51
C THR A 172 -10.17 -9.50 -9.89
N ARG A 173 -9.79 -9.25 -8.64
CA ARG A 173 -10.16 -8.05 -7.89
C ARG A 173 -8.99 -7.15 -7.51
N SER A 174 -7.73 -7.64 -7.52
CA SER A 174 -6.58 -6.76 -7.31
C SER A 174 -6.58 -5.63 -8.32
N ASP A 175 -6.15 -4.44 -7.91
CA ASP A 175 -6.12 -3.27 -8.78
C ASP A 175 -5.08 -3.43 -9.88
N LEU A 176 -3.93 -4.03 -9.56
CA LEU A 176 -2.91 -4.45 -10.52
C LEU A 176 -2.55 -5.93 -10.30
N LEU A 177 -2.43 -6.70 -11.40
CA LEU A 177 -1.79 -8.01 -11.40
C LEU A 177 -0.41 -7.88 -12.02
N VAL A 178 0.62 -8.36 -11.32
CA VAL A 178 1.99 -8.47 -11.84
C VAL A 178 2.31 -9.93 -12.11
N ILE A 179 2.72 -10.23 -13.34
CA ILE A 179 3.18 -11.55 -13.78
C ILE A 179 4.69 -11.49 -13.92
N ASN A 180 5.39 -12.02 -12.91
CA ASN A 180 6.83 -11.87 -12.76
C ASN A 180 7.61 -13.05 -13.36
N LYS A 181 8.94 -12.90 -13.39
CA LYS A 181 9.93 -13.90 -13.83
C LYS A 181 9.71 -14.35 -15.28
N ILE A 182 9.33 -13.44 -16.17
CA ILE A 182 9.04 -13.77 -17.58
C ILE A 182 10.24 -14.37 -18.31
N ASP A 183 11.45 -14.14 -17.83
CA ASP A 183 12.69 -14.77 -18.31
C ASP A 183 12.68 -16.28 -18.11
N LEU A 184 11.95 -16.80 -17.14
CA LEU A 184 11.82 -18.24 -16.89
C LEU A 184 10.80 -18.92 -17.80
N ALA A 185 9.92 -18.19 -18.50
CA ALA A 185 8.84 -18.78 -19.30
C ALA A 185 9.31 -19.87 -20.27
N PRO A 186 10.41 -19.73 -21.06
CA PRO A 186 10.91 -20.78 -21.92
C PRO A 186 11.41 -22.02 -21.15
N HIS A 187 11.89 -21.83 -19.91
CA HIS A 187 12.48 -22.89 -19.09
C HIS A 187 11.43 -23.76 -18.38
N VAL A 188 10.26 -23.17 -18.12
CA VAL A 188 9.15 -23.85 -17.43
C VAL A 188 8.02 -24.24 -18.38
N GLY A 189 8.18 -24.00 -19.69
CA GLY A 189 7.18 -24.29 -20.70
C GLY A 189 5.91 -23.44 -20.57
N ALA A 190 6.01 -22.23 -20.05
CA ALA A 190 4.89 -21.30 -19.95
C ALA A 190 4.81 -20.42 -21.21
N ASP A 191 3.61 -20.29 -21.76
CA ASP A 191 3.32 -19.40 -22.89
C ASP A 191 2.75 -18.06 -22.36
N LEU A 192 3.51 -16.98 -22.54
CA LEU A 192 3.11 -15.65 -22.12
C LEU A 192 1.86 -15.14 -22.85
N SER A 193 1.64 -15.57 -24.11
CA SER A 193 0.44 -15.19 -24.86
C SER A 193 -0.83 -15.84 -24.29
N VAL A 194 -0.71 -17.05 -23.76
CA VAL A 194 -1.78 -17.71 -23.02
C VAL A 194 -2.08 -16.99 -21.72
N MET A 195 -1.05 -16.63 -20.95
CA MET A 195 -1.20 -15.87 -19.71
C MET A 195 -1.82 -14.49 -19.96
N GLU A 196 -1.44 -13.83 -21.04
CA GLU A 196 -2.00 -12.54 -21.45
C GLU A 196 -3.50 -12.66 -21.79
N SER A 197 -3.87 -13.63 -22.62
CA SER A 197 -5.25 -13.88 -23.04
C SER A 197 -6.14 -14.21 -21.83
N ASP A 198 -5.65 -15.09 -20.94
CA ASP A 198 -6.38 -15.48 -19.74
C ASP A 198 -6.51 -14.31 -18.76
N SER A 199 -5.47 -13.50 -18.59
CA SER A 199 -5.52 -12.29 -17.74
C SER A 199 -6.55 -11.28 -18.26
N LYS A 200 -6.56 -11.00 -19.57
CA LYS A 200 -7.57 -10.12 -20.20
C LYS A 200 -8.99 -10.64 -19.94
N ARG A 201 -9.21 -11.94 -20.12
CA ARG A 201 -10.52 -12.56 -19.90
C ARG A 201 -10.98 -12.49 -18.45
N MET A 202 -10.08 -12.77 -17.50
CA MET A 202 -10.41 -12.86 -16.08
C MET A 202 -10.51 -11.49 -15.39
N ARG A 203 -9.77 -10.50 -15.88
CA ARG A 203 -9.68 -9.18 -15.24
C ARG A 203 -10.52 -8.10 -15.92
N GLY A 204 -10.94 -8.33 -17.17
CA GLY A 204 -11.65 -7.32 -17.96
C GLY A 204 -10.79 -6.08 -18.16
N ALA A 205 -11.26 -4.93 -17.68
CA ALA A 205 -10.53 -3.65 -17.80
C ALA A 205 -9.41 -3.44 -16.76
N ARG A 206 -9.29 -4.31 -15.75
CA ARG A 206 -8.24 -4.17 -14.74
C ARG A 206 -6.86 -4.48 -15.31
N PRO A 207 -5.86 -3.62 -15.06
CA PRO A 207 -4.54 -3.77 -15.66
C PRO A 207 -3.78 -4.99 -15.12
N PHE A 208 -2.93 -5.53 -15.98
CA PHE A 208 -1.89 -6.49 -15.61
C PHE A 208 -0.61 -6.17 -16.36
N LEU A 209 0.53 -6.48 -15.77
CA LEU A 209 1.85 -6.18 -16.31
C LEU A 209 2.76 -7.40 -16.19
N PHE A 210 3.58 -7.60 -17.20
CA PHE A 210 4.64 -8.59 -17.20
C PHE A 210 5.95 -7.96 -16.71
N THR A 211 6.67 -8.67 -15.83
CA THR A 211 7.92 -8.18 -15.25
C THR A 211 9.00 -9.25 -15.21
N ASN A 212 10.25 -8.80 -15.25
CA ASN A 212 11.39 -9.52 -14.72
C ASN A 212 12.08 -8.61 -13.69
N LEU A 213 11.76 -8.81 -12.42
CA LEU A 213 12.28 -7.97 -11.34
C LEU A 213 13.79 -8.14 -11.13
N LYS A 214 14.38 -9.21 -11.67
CA LYS A 214 15.82 -9.47 -11.57
C LYS A 214 16.65 -8.45 -12.39
N ASP A 215 16.15 -8.06 -13.56
CA ASP A 215 16.83 -7.11 -14.46
C ASP A 215 16.09 -5.76 -14.58
N GLY A 216 14.94 -5.61 -13.93
CA GLY A 216 14.13 -4.40 -13.91
C GLY A 216 13.17 -4.26 -15.09
N THR A 217 13.06 -5.27 -15.97
CA THR A 217 12.08 -5.26 -17.07
C THR A 217 10.67 -5.13 -16.52
N GLY A 218 9.88 -4.19 -17.06
CA GLY A 218 8.49 -3.96 -16.70
C GLY A 218 8.27 -3.19 -15.39
N VAL A 219 9.32 -2.79 -14.66
CA VAL A 219 9.20 -2.04 -13.39
C VAL A 219 8.65 -0.62 -13.64
N SER A 220 9.11 0.08 -14.67
CA SER A 220 8.65 1.45 -14.95
C SER A 220 7.13 1.56 -15.15
N PRO A 221 6.46 0.70 -15.94
CA PRO A 221 5.00 0.68 -16.01
C PRO A 221 4.30 0.43 -14.67
N VAL A 222 4.90 -0.35 -13.76
CA VAL A 222 4.34 -0.54 -12.40
C VAL A 222 4.45 0.76 -11.59
N VAL A 223 5.58 1.46 -11.68
CA VAL A 223 5.76 2.77 -11.03
C VAL A 223 4.77 3.79 -11.57
N ASP A 224 4.58 3.84 -12.90
CA ASP A 224 3.62 4.76 -13.52
C ASP A 224 2.18 4.47 -13.08
N TRP A 225 1.81 3.18 -13.03
CA TRP A 225 0.52 2.77 -12.49
C TRP A 225 0.36 3.20 -11.03
N LEU A 226 1.38 3.00 -10.20
CA LEU A 226 1.33 3.37 -8.78
C LEU A 226 1.17 4.88 -8.62
N ARG A 227 1.96 5.68 -9.34
CA ARG A 227 1.83 7.16 -9.32
C ARG A 227 0.42 7.61 -9.67
N ALA A 228 -0.23 6.95 -10.65
CA ALA A 228 -1.60 7.25 -11.02
C ALA A 228 -2.65 6.91 -9.94
N GLN A 229 -2.30 6.09 -8.93
CA GLN A 229 -3.18 5.80 -7.78
C GLN A 229 -3.03 6.82 -6.65
N LEU A 230 -1.88 7.51 -6.58
CA LEU A 230 -1.60 8.41 -5.46
C LEU A 230 -2.55 9.62 -5.49
N PRO A 231 -3.11 10.04 -4.33
CA PRO A 231 -4.01 11.19 -4.25
C PRO A 231 -3.30 12.54 -4.32
N PHE A 232 -1.99 12.53 -4.49
CA PHE A 232 -1.13 13.71 -4.59
C PHE A 232 -0.28 13.63 -5.87
N SER A 233 0.03 14.78 -6.44
CA SER A 233 0.93 14.92 -7.58
C SER A 233 2.25 15.49 -7.09
N HIS A 234 3.36 14.87 -7.46
CA HIS A 234 4.72 15.37 -7.27
C HIS A 234 5.30 15.89 -8.57
#